data_fcfcd323f5fc6b361011f8785d0736de
#
_entry.id   fcfcd323f5fc6b361011f8785d0736de
#
_cell.length_a   1.000
_cell.length_b   1.000
_cell.length_c   1.000
_cell.angle_alpha   90.00
_cell.angle_beta   90.00
_cell.angle_gamma   90.00
#
_symmetry.space_group_name_H-M   'P 1'
#
loop_
_entity.id
_entity.type
_entity.pdbx_description
1 polymer ?
#
loop_
_entity_poly.entity_id
_entity_poly.type
_entity_poly.pdbx_seq_one_letter_code
_entity_poly.pdbx_strand_id
1 'polypeptide(L)'
;MDHVYKVDHFTVPGETQGCLEYNIKCGGKGVNQAIAMAFAGNDTYFAGIIGSDGGLLKDALVDKGVHIDYMKISNKPTGHAIIEVDQSGQNHILLYGGTNKEIDFEYIDEVLSHFSKGDIVVLQNEINNVPYIIERCYEKEMKSFFNAAPYDIAVKNYPIEKVTWLVVNETEGAALSNEEDYEKIIQTLKQKY
;
A
#
# COMPACT_ATOMS: atom_id res chain seq x y z
N MET A 1 -8.49 2.58 -4.57
CA MET A 1 -9.12 3.38 -5.67
C MET A 1 -8.81 4.84 -5.48
N ASP A 2 -8.73 5.62 -6.57
CA ASP A 2 -8.44 7.04 -6.51
C ASP A 2 -9.64 7.83 -7.08
N HIS A 3 -10.32 8.57 -6.22
CA HIS A 3 -11.39 9.48 -6.56
C HIS A 3 -10.79 10.86 -6.81
N VAL A 4 -10.57 11.20 -8.08
CA VAL A 4 -9.86 12.39 -8.51
C VAL A 4 -10.87 13.50 -8.86
N TYR A 5 -10.80 14.61 -8.12
CA TYR A 5 -11.60 15.80 -8.31
C TYR A 5 -10.71 16.93 -8.84
N LYS A 6 -10.99 17.41 -10.04
CA LYS A 6 -10.34 18.60 -10.54
C LYS A 6 -11.08 19.83 -10.01
N VAL A 7 -10.37 20.69 -9.31
CA VAL A 7 -10.93 21.86 -8.64
C VAL A 7 -10.28 23.14 -9.12
N ASP A 8 -10.94 24.26 -8.90
CA ASP A 8 -10.35 25.58 -9.18
C ASP A 8 -9.21 25.89 -8.19
N HIS A 9 -9.46 25.65 -6.92
CA HIS A 9 -8.52 25.75 -5.81
C HIS A 9 -8.91 24.77 -4.71
N PHE A 10 -8.04 24.53 -3.72
CA PHE A 10 -8.39 23.70 -2.58
C PHE A 10 -9.38 24.38 -1.66
N THR A 11 -10.45 23.66 -1.26
CA THR A 11 -11.48 24.21 -0.36
C THR A 11 -10.90 24.67 0.97
N VAL A 12 -11.36 25.83 1.43
CA VAL A 12 -11.03 26.33 2.77
C VAL A 12 -12.21 26.11 3.74
N PRO A 13 -12.00 26.12 5.06
CA PRO A 13 -13.07 25.94 6.03
C PRO A 13 -14.25 26.90 5.82
N GLY A 14 -15.46 26.33 5.68
CA GLY A 14 -16.70 27.09 5.47
C GLY A 14 -17.05 27.34 4.00
N GLU A 15 -16.20 26.94 3.07
CA GLU A 15 -16.44 27.08 1.64
C GLU A 15 -17.20 25.90 1.05
N THR A 16 -17.97 26.15 0.01
CA THR A 16 -18.57 25.13 -0.86
C THR A 16 -18.27 25.50 -2.31
N GLN A 17 -17.55 24.63 -3.02
CA GLN A 17 -17.32 24.81 -4.46
C GLN A 17 -17.74 23.55 -5.24
N GLY A 18 -18.08 23.73 -6.52
CA GLY A 18 -18.28 22.62 -7.45
C GLY A 18 -16.94 22.17 -8.04
N CYS A 19 -16.72 20.85 -8.20
CA CYS A 19 -15.57 20.36 -8.95
C CYS A 19 -15.78 20.58 -10.47
N LEU A 20 -14.68 20.77 -11.19
CA LEU A 20 -14.67 20.94 -12.64
C LEU A 20 -14.79 19.60 -13.37
N GLU A 21 -14.23 18.55 -12.79
CA GLU A 21 -14.21 17.20 -13.34
C GLU A 21 -14.09 16.18 -12.20
N TYR A 22 -14.71 15.02 -12.38
CA TYR A 22 -14.60 13.88 -11.44
C TYR A 22 -14.30 12.59 -12.19
N ASN A 23 -13.29 11.88 -11.74
CA ASN A 23 -12.90 10.57 -12.29
C ASN A 23 -12.57 9.59 -11.17
N ILE A 24 -12.95 8.33 -11.36
CA ILE A 24 -12.47 7.21 -10.54
C ILE A 24 -11.39 6.49 -11.34
N LYS A 25 -10.22 6.30 -10.72
CA LYS A 25 -9.10 5.57 -11.31
C LYS A 25 -8.75 4.34 -10.49
N CYS A 26 -8.30 3.31 -11.19
CA CYS A 26 -7.59 2.21 -10.53
C CYS A 26 -6.28 2.77 -9.97
N GLY A 27 -6.06 2.60 -8.67
CA GLY A 27 -4.87 3.09 -7.99
C GLY A 27 -4.70 2.46 -6.62
N GLY A 28 -3.67 2.89 -5.95
CA GLY A 28 -3.16 2.32 -4.71
C GLY A 28 -1.84 1.58 -4.93
N LYS A 29 -0.90 1.73 -3.99
CA LYS A 29 0.48 1.19 -4.13
C LYS A 29 0.49 -0.31 -4.38
N GLY A 30 -0.34 -1.08 -3.64
CA GLY A 30 -0.40 -2.53 -3.77
C GLY A 30 -0.86 -2.99 -5.16
N VAL A 31 -1.93 -2.39 -5.69
CA VAL A 31 -2.45 -2.71 -7.03
C VAL A 31 -1.43 -2.33 -8.10
N ASN A 32 -0.84 -1.13 -8.01
CA ASN A 32 0.13 -0.66 -8.99
C ASN A 32 1.39 -1.55 -9.01
N GLN A 33 1.87 -1.99 -7.86
CA GLN A 33 3.02 -2.89 -7.76
C GLN A 33 2.69 -4.30 -8.27
N ALA A 34 1.51 -4.85 -7.96
CA ALA A 34 1.08 -6.14 -8.49
C ALA A 34 1.02 -6.14 -10.02
N ILE A 35 0.42 -5.10 -10.61
CA ILE A 35 0.38 -4.93 -12.06
C ILE A 35 1.80 -4.81 -12.65
N ALA A 36 2.67 -4.01 -12.03
CA ALA A 36 4.04 -3.84 -12.51
C ALA A 36 4.85 -5.16 -12.46
N MET A 37 4.66 -5.96 -11.42
CA MET A 37 5.31 -7.28 -11.30
C MET A 37 4.80 -8.26 -12.35
N ALA A 38 3.49 -8.31 -12.61
CA ALA A 38 2.92 -9.13 -13.66
C ALA A 38 3.44 -8.72 -15.04
N PHE A 39 3.53 -7.42 -15.33
CA PHE A 39 4.15 -6.93 -16.57
C PHE A 39 5.63 -7.28 -16.71
N ALA A 40 6.35 -7.41 -15.59
CA ALA A 40 7.74 -7.87 -15.59
C ALA A 40 7.87 -9.40 -15.80
N GLY A 41 6.76 -10.11 -15.97
CA GLY A 41 6.72 -11.54 -16.24
C GLY A 41 6.73 -12.41 -15.00
N ASN A 42 6.45 -11.86 -13.82
CA ASN A 42 6.34 -12.65 -12.59
C ASN A 42 4.94 -13.27 -12.46
N ASP A 43 4.88 -14.47 -11.87
CA ASP A 43 3.64 -15.10 -11.42
C ASP A 43 3.18 -14.34 -10.15
N THR A 44 2.20 -13.46 -10.32
CA THR A 44 1.83 -12.45 -9.30
C THR A 44 0.42 -12.71 -8.77
N TYR A 45 0.32 -12.84 -7.46
CA TYR A 45 -0.93 -12.99 -6.71
C TYR A 45 -1.22 -11.71 -5.93
N PHE A 46 -2.48 -11.28 -5.96
CA PHE A 46 -2.95 -10.16 -5.15
C PHE A 46 -3.82 -10.69 -4.01
N ALA A 47 -3.39 -10.42 -2.78
CA ALA A 47 -4.17 -10.66 -1.57
C ALA A 47 -4.63 -9.33 -0.99
N GLY A 48 -5.93 -9.21 -0.71
CA GLY A 48 -6.52 -7.99 -0.18
C GLY A 48 -8.04 -8.11 -0.04
N ILE A 49 -8.64 -7.11 0.57
CA ILE A 49 -10.09 -7.04 0.75
C ILE A 49 -10.62 -5.81 0.04
N ILE A 50 -11.60 -5.99 -0.82
CA ILE A 50 -12.31 -4.90 -1.49
C ILE A 50 -13.77 -4.87 -1.05
N GLY A 51 -14.43 -3.72 -1.21
CA GLY A 51 -15.89 -3.61 -1.06
C GLY A 51 -16.61 -4.04 -2.35
N SER A 52 -17.93 -4.04 -2.32
CA SER A 52 -18.77 -4.25 -3.52
C SER A 52 -18.56 -3.18 -4.61
N ASP A 53 -17.99 -2.04 -4.24
CA ASP A 53 -17.59 -0.93 -5.11
C ASP A 53 -16.21 -1.12 -5.77
N GLY A 54 -15.46 -2.16 -5.39
CA GLY A 54 -14.09 -2.43 -5.84
C GLY A 54 -13.95 -3.11 -7.20
N GLY A 55 -15.03 -3.26 -7.98
CA GLY A 55 -15.02 -3.97 -9.27
C GLY A 55 -13.95 -3.46 -10.23
N LEU A 56 -13.73 -2.13 -10.29
CA LEU A 56 -12.69 -1.52 -11.11
C LEU A 56 -11.28 -2.06 -10.80
N LEU A 57 -10.96 -2.28 -9.52
CA LEU A 57 -9.65 -2.83 -9.10
C LEU A 57 -9.51 -4.29 -9.50
N LYS A 58 -10.59 -5.08 -9.28
CA LYS A 58 -10.63 -6.50 -9.66
C LYS A 58 -10.39 -6.67 -11.15
N ASP A 59 -11.14 -5.95 -11.97
CA ASP A 59 -11.06 -6.04 -13.42
C ASP A 59 -9.67 -5.62 -13.91
N ALA A 60 -9.12 -4.53 -13.37
CA ALA A 60 -7.78 -4.06 -13.72
C ALA A 60 -6.67 -5.08 -13.40
N LEU A 61 -6.76 -5.79 -12.27
CA LEU A 61 -5.80 -6.82 -11.89
C LEU A 61 -5.88 -8.02 -12.84
N VAL A 62 -7.08 -8.52 -13.09
CA VAL A 62 -7.32 -9.67 -14.00
C VAL A 62 -6.86 -9.35 -15.43
N ASP A 63 -7.21 -8.18 -15.96
CA ASP A 63 -6.81 -7.74 -17.31
C ASP A 63 -5.28 -7.67 -17.50
N LYS A 64 -4.54 -7.50 -16.39
CA LYS A 64 -3.08 -7.41 -16.39
C LYS A 64 -2.39 -8.72 -15.98
N GLY A 65 -3.15 -9.80 -15.85
CA GLY A 65 -2.61 -11.14 -15.59
C GLY A 65 -2.23 -11.37 -14.13
N VAL A 66 -2.77 -10.59 -13.20
CA VAL A 66 -2.59 -10.81 -11.77
C VAL A 66 -3.63 -11.80 -11.26
N HIS A 67 -3.20 -12.83 -10.54
CA HIS A 67 -4.08 -13.78 -9.88
C HIS A 67 -4.77 -13.14 -8.66
N ILE A 68 -6.08 -13.30 -8.56
CA ILE A 68 -6.91 -12.70 -7.50
C ILE A 68 -7.58 -13.73 -6.59
N ASP A 69 -7.07 -14.96 -6.56
CA ASP A 69 -7.64 -16.09 -5.82
C ASP A 69 -7.78 -15.79 -4.32
N TYR A 70 -6.93 -14.92 -3.80
CA TYR A 70 -6.91 -14.51 -2.38
C TYR A 70 -7.59 -13.16 -2.12
N MET A 71 -8.30 -12.62 -3.09
CA MET A 71 -9.08 -11.39 -2.90
C MET A 71 -10.43 -11.73 -2.22
N LYS A 72 -10.74 -11.05 -1.12
CA LYS A 72 -12.04 -11.15 -0.45
C LYS A 72 -12.90 -9.92 -0.73
N ILE A 73 -14.21 -10.09 -0.65
CA ILE A 73 -15.21 -9.00 -0.80
C ILE A 73 -15.88 -8.77 0.56
N SER A 74 -15.91 -7.51 0.98
CA SER A 74 -16.56 -7.05 2.21
C SER A 74 -17.80 -6.21 1.90
N ASN A 75 -18.65 -6.03 2.92
CA ASN A 75 -19.79 -5.10 2.88
C ASN A 75 -19.41 -3.64 3.15
N LYS A 76 -18.15 -3.37 3.53
CA LYS A 76 -17.65 -2.00 3.71
C LYS A 76 -17.12 -1.45 2.39
N PRO A 77 -17.04 -0.11 2.26
CA PRO A 77 -16.45 0.51 1.09
C PRO A 77 -14.96 0.14 0.94
N THR A 78 -14.52 -0.02 -0.29
CA THR A 78 -13.10 -0.21 -0.63
C THR A 78 -12.25 0.95 -0.10
N GLY A 79 -11.04 0.65 0.36
CA GLY A 79 -10.06 1.68 0.68
C GLY A 79 -9.78 2.57 -0.53
N HIS A 80 -9.84 3.89 -0.34
CA HIS A 80 -9.69 4.84 -1.44
C HIS A 80 -9.02 6.15 -1.03
N ALA A 81 -8.50 6.87 -2.02
CA ALA A 81 -8.02 8.23 -1.88
C ALA A 81 -9.05 9.20 -2.49
N ILE A 82 -9.32 10.29 -1.80
CA ILE A 82 -9.96 11.49 -2.36
C ILE A 82 -8.82 12.44 -2.71
N ILE A 83 -8.70 12.75 -4.00
CA ILE A 83 -7.59 13.54 -4.54
C ILE A 83 -8.16 14.78 -5.20
N GLU A 84 -7.94 15.93 -4.60
CA GLU A 84 -8.19 17.22 -5.24
C GLU A 84 -6.95 17.61 -6.06
N VAL A 85 -7.16 18.05 -7.29
CA VAL A 85 -6.08 18.58 -8.16
C VAL A 85 -6.49 19.96 -8.63
N ASP A 86 -5.70 20.96 -8.28
CA ASP A 86 -5.94 22.34 -8.67
C ASP A 86 -5.46 22.67 -10.10
N GLN A 87 -5.71 23.89 -10.55
CA GLN A 87 -5.31 24.37 -11.89
C GLN A 87 -3.77 24.40 -12.07
N SER A 88 -2.99 24.46 -10.99
CA SER A 88 -1.52 24.43 -11.04
C SER A 88 -0.96 23.01 -11.11
N GLY A 89 -1.82 21.99 -10.96
CA GLY A 89 -1.43 20.57 -10.91
C GLY A 89 -0.96 20.12 -9.53
N GLN A 90 -1.10 20.96 -8.50
CA GLN A 90 -0.88 20.52 -7.12
C GLN A 90 -2.02 19.61 -6.66
N ASN A 91 -1.72 18.70 -5.73
CA ASN A 91 -2.72 17.79 -5.18
C ASN A 91 -2.86 17.92 -3.66
N HIS A 92 -4.07 17.65 -3.20
CA HIS A 92 -4.42 17.48 -1.80
C HIS A 92 -5.11 16.12 -1.66
N ILE A 93 -4.60 15.25 -0.77
CA ILE A 93 -5.02 13.85 -0.70
C ILE A 93 -5.55 13.53 0.68
N LEU A 94 -6.78 13.01 0.73
CA LEU A 94 -7.38 12.42 1.91
C LEU A 94 -7.54 10.91 1.71
N LEU A 95 -7.05 10.11 2.65
CA LEU A 95 -7.13 8.65 2.58
C LEU A 95 -8.26 8.11 3.46
N TYR A 96 -9.07 7.23 2.90
CA TYR A 96 -10.01 6.39 3.65
C TYR A 96 -9.54 4.94 3.61
N GLY A 97 -9.21 4.37 4.76
CA GLY A 97 -8.67 3.02 4.84
C GLY A 97 -9.65 1.92 4.43
N GLY A 98 -10.95 2.08 4.73
CA GLY A 98 -12.00 1.15 4.31
C GLY A 98 -11.64 -0.32 4.60
N THR A 99 -11.83 -1.16 3.61
CA THR A 99 -11.53 -2.60 3.68
C THR A 99 -10.05 -2.92 3.89
N ASN A 100 -9.12 -1.99 3.64
CA ASN A 100 -7.69 -2.18 3.96
C ASN A 100 -7.44 -2.38 5.46
N LYS A 101 -8.40 -2.03 6.31
CA LYS A 101 -8.32 -2.19 7.77
C LYS A 101 -9.08 -3.42 8.29
N GLU A 102 -9.50 -4.32 7.40
CA GLU A 102 -10.21 -5.56 7.73
C GLU A 102 -9.35 -6.83 7.59
N ILE A 103 -8.07 -6.69 7.30
CA ILE A 103 -7.13 -7.80 7.18
C ILE A 103 -6.85 -8.37 8.58
N ASP A 104 -7.44 -9.51 8.91
CA ASP A 104 -7.24 -10.19 10.19
C ASP A 104 -6.15 -11.27 10.11
N PHE A 105 -5.79 -11.83 11.27
CA PHE A 105 -4.72 -12.83 11.36
C PHE A 105 -5.10 -14.14 10.67
N GLU A 106 -6.36 -14.53 10.73
CA GLU A 106 -6.86 -15.75 10.10
C GLU A 106 -6.72 -15.66 8.57
N TYR A 107 -7.12 -14.52 7.99
CA TYR A 107 -6.92 -14.27 6.56
C TYR A 107 -5.45 -14.25 6.15
N ILE A 108 -4.58 -13.64 6.96
CA ILE A 108 -3.14 -13.63 6.70
C ILE A 108 -2.58 -15.06 6.68
N ASP A 109 -2.91 -15.86 7.70
CA ASP A 109 -2.42 -17.24 7.81
C ASP A 109 -2.97 -18.14 6.70
N GLU A 110 -4.24 -17.98 6.34
CA GLU A 110 -4.87 -18.64 5.19
C GLU A 110 -4.07 -18.36 3.91
N VAL A 111 -3.89 -17.07 3.57
CA VAL A 111 -3.17 -16.66 2.36
C VAL A 111 -1.75 -17.21 2.37
N LEU A 112 -1.00 -16.98 3.44
CA LEU A 112 0.40 -17.40 3.51
C LEU A 112 0.57 -18.92 3.55
N SER A 113 -0.48 -19.70 3.86
CA SER A 113 -0.42 -21.19 3.81
C SER A 113 -0.18 -21.72 2.40
N HIS A 114 -0.53 -20.96 1.37
CA HIS A 114 -0.37 -21.31 -0.03
C HIS A 114 1.02 -20.98 -0.60
N PHE A 115 1.86 -20.31 0.18
CA PHE A 115 3.19 -19.87 -0.23
C PHE A 115 4.26 -20.52 0.65
N SER A 116 5.48 -20.57 0.14
CA SER A 116 6.58 -21.33 0.73
C SER A 116 7.91 -20.58 0.70
N LYS A 117 8.94 -21.18 1.25
CA LYS A 117 10.32 -20.69 1.22
C LYS A 117 10.72 -20.25 -0.19
N GLY A 118 11.21 -19.03 -0.30
CA GLY A 118 11.70 -18.44 -1.54
C GLY A 118 10.68 -17.56 -2.25
N ASP A 119 9.39 -17.70 -1.96
CA ASP A 119 8.37 -16.77 -2.44
C ASP A 119 8.60 -15.38 -1.85
N ILE A 120 8.11 -14.36 -2.57
CA ILE A 120 8.32 -12.95 -2.20
C ILE A 120 6.97 -12.32 -1.88
N VAL A 121 6.87 -11.72 -0.70
CA VAL A 121 5.73 -10.87 -0.31
C VAL A 121 6.11 -9.41 -0.43
N VAL A 122 5.28 -8.64 -1.12
CA VAL A 122 5.47 -7.18 -1.29
C VAL A 122 4.44 -6.44 -0.47
N LEU A 123 4.90 -5.60 0.45
CA LEU A 123 4.09 -4.91 1.43
C LEU A 123 4.27 -3.40 1.38
N GLN A 124 3.21 -2.68 1.75
CA GLN A 124 3.23 -1.24 2.02
C GLN A 124 2.53 -0.98 3.36
N ASN A 125 2.68 0.22 3.91
CA ASN A 125 2.07 0.57 5.19
C ASN A 125 0.62 1.11 5.03
N GLU A 126 -0.17 0.52 4.14
CA GLU A 126 -1.57 0.95 3.90
C GLU A 126 -2.62 0.04 4.52
N ILE A 127 -2.25 -1.19 4.85
CA ILE A 127 -3.13 -2.17 5.49
C ILE A 127 -2.86 -2.28 6.99
N ASN A 128 -3.75 -2.93 7.74
CA ASN A 128 -3.47 -3.29 9.12
C ASN A 128 -2.63 -4.58 9.21
N ASN A 129 -2.11 -4.87 10.41
CA ASN A 129 -1.37 -6.10 10.74
C ASN A 129 -0.10 -6.36 9.91
N VAL A 130 0.51 -5.33 9.30
CA VAL A 130 1.79 -5.44 8.58
C VAL A 130 2.90 -6.10 9.43
N PRO A 131 3.09 -5.76 10.71
CA PRO A 131 4.06 -6.45 11.56
C PRO A 131 3.86 -7.96 11.63
N TYR A 132 2.61 -8.41 11.75
CA TYR A 132 2.30 -9.84 11.79
C TYR A 132 2.63 -10.52 10.46
N ILE A 133 2.33 -9.89 9.32
CA ILE A 133 2.70 -10.43 8.00
C ILE A 133 4.22 -10.60 7.90
N ILE A 134 5.00 -9.60 8.33
CA ILE A 134 6.47 -9.66 8.31
C ILE A 134 6.97 -10.84 9.16
N GLU A 135 6.44 -11.01 10.38
CA GLU A 135 6.78 -12.14 11.27
C GLU A 135 6.49 -13.49 10.59
N ARG A 136 5.29 -13.66 10.05
CA ARG A 136 4.87 -14.90 9.40
C ARG A 136 5.70 -15.23 8.15
N CYS A 137 6.06 -14.22 7.36
CA CYS A 137 6.96 -14.40 6.22
C CYS A 137 8.35 -14.88 6.67
N TYR A 138 8.89 -14.26 7.71
CA TYR A 138 10.19 -14.63 8.26
C TYR A 138 10.19 -16.08 8.79
N GLU A 139 9.17 -16.49 9.56
CA GLU A 139 9.02 -17.86 10.07
C GLU A 139 8.91 -18.89 8.95
N LYS A 140 8.33 -18.54 7.82
CA LYS A 140 8.19 -19.41 6.63
C LYS A 140 9.40 -19.37 5.70
N GLU A 141 10.46 -18.65 6.06
CA GLU A 141 11.63 -18.40 5.21
C GLU A 141 11.29 -17.80 3.84
N MET A 142 10.17 -17.08 3.76
CA MET A 142 9.78 -16.26 2.61
C MET A 142 10.56 -14.96 2.62
N LYS A 143 10.71 -14.35 1.46
CA LYS A 143 11.33 -13.04 1.34
C LYS A 143 10.26 -11.94 1.43
N SER A 144 10.59 -10.83 2.08
CA SER A 144 9.69 -9.69 2.19
C SER A 144 10.31 -8.41 1.63
N PHE A 145 9.54 -7.73 0.80
CA PHE A 145 9.85 -6.39 0.30
C PHE A 145 8.87 -5.42 0.96
N PHE A 146 9.35 -4.55 1.82
CA PHE A 146 8.53 -3.61 2.55
C PHE A 146 8.82 -2.16 2.14
N ASN A 147 7.82 -1.50 1.58
CA ASN A 147 7.81 -0.05 1.37
C ASN A 147 7.10 0.60 2.56
N ALA A 148 7.83 1.38 3.36
CA ALA A 148 7.31 1.98 4.58
C ALA A 148 6.28 3.11 4.36
N ALA A 149 5.90 3.39 3.12
CA ALA A 149 4.93 4.42 2.76
C ALA A 149 3.46 3.95 2.87
N PRO A 150 2.56 4.82 3.37
CA PRO A 150 2.80 6.08 4.04
C PRO A 150 3.42 5.85 5.43
N TYR A 151 4.42 6.63 5.75
CA TYR A 151 5.07 6.52 7.05
C TYR A 151 4.16 7.03 8.17
N ASP A 152 4.10 6.27 9.26
CA ASP A 152 3.63 6.73 10.56
C ASP A 152 4.61 6.27 11.66
N ILE A 153 4.47 6.82 12.85
CA ILE A 153 5.40 6.56 13.94
C ILE A 153 5.42 5.09 14.39
N ALA A 154 4.33 4.34 14.14
CA ALA A 154 4.23 2.93 14.52
C ALA A 154 5.21 2.06 13.74
N VAL A 155 5.65 2.49 12.54
CA VAL A 155 6.64 1.78 11.72
C VAL A 155 7.97 1.59 12.47
N LYS A 156 8.32 2.48 13.40
CA LYS A 156 9.51 2.32 14.27
C LYS A 156 9.49 1.07 15.15
N ASN A 157 8.30 0.52 15.39
CA ASN A 157 8.09 -0.67 16.24
C ASN A 157 7.84 -1.94 15.41
N TYR A 158 7.92 -1.86 14.08
CA TYR A 158 7.78 -3.02 13.22
C TYR A 158 9.06 -3.86 13.26
N PRO A 159 8.97 -5.19 13.06
CA PRO A 159 10.13 -6.09 13.02
C PRO A 159 10.89 -5.95 11.70
N ILE A 160 11.41 -4.73 11.42
CA ILE A 160 12.03 -4.38 10.13
C ILE A 160 13.32 -5.17 9.92
N GLU A 161 14.00 -5.59 10.98
CA GLU A 161 15.18 -6.46 10.93
C GLU A 161 14.90 -7.83 10.30
N LYS A 162 13.63 -8.24 10.20
CA LYS A 162 13.18 -9.47 9.54
C LYS A 162 12.80 -9.25 8.07
N VAL A 163 12.78 -8.01 7.60
CA VAL A 163 12.47 -7.66 6.23
C VAL A 163 13.69 -7.91 5.34
N THR A 164 13.48 -8.52 4.16
CA THR A 164 14.58 -8.77 3.23
C THR A 164 15.02 -7.48 2.52
N TRP A 165 14.07 -6.66 2.10
CA TRP A 165 14.32 -5.37 1.43
C TRP A 165 13.40 -4.29 2.00
N LEU A 166 14.00 -3.28 2.61
CA LEU A 166 13.32 -2.08 3.07
C LEU A 166 13.45 -0.97 2.03
N VAL A 167 12.33 -0.38 1.63
CA VAL A 167 12.27 0.77 0.74
C VAL A 167 11.68 1.95 1.48
N VAL A 168 12.40 3.06 1.46
CA VAL A 168 12.01 4.33 2.07
C VAL A 168 12.42 5.48 1.15
N ASN A 169 11.64 6.55 1.16
CA ASN A 169 12.08 7.83 0.62
C ASN A 169 12.92 8.59 1.67
N GLU A 170 13.39 9.78 1.29
CA GLU A 170 14.24 10.61 2.14
C GLU A 170 13.59 10.93 3.50
N THR A 171 12.31 11.33 3.47
CA THR A 171 11.55 11.70 4.67
C THR A 171 11.32 10.49 5.59
N GLU A 172 10.96 9.35 5.02
CA GLU A 172 10.75 8.10 5.76
C GLU A 172 12.06 7.57 6.34
N GLY A 173 13.14 7.63 5.56
CA GLY A 173 14.49 7.25 5.98
C GLY A 173 15.00 8.13 7.13
N ALA A 174 14.82 9.43 7.02
CA ALA A 174 15.16 10.38 8.08
C ALA A 174 14.35 10.10 9.36
N ALA A 175 13.04 9.86 9.23
CA ALA A 175 12.19 9.55 10.37
C ALA A 175 12.56 8.23 11.07
N LEU A 176 12.96 7.19 10.32
CA LEU A 176 13.37 5.89 10.87
C LEU A 176 14.75 5.91 11.51
N SER A 177 15.71 6.64 10.91
CA SER A 177 17.09 6.70 11.37
C SER A 177 17.34 7.80 12.41
N ASN A 178 16.52 8.84 12.44
CA ASN A 178 16.74 10.14 13.10
C ASN A 178 18.00 10.87 12.56
N GLU A 179 18.30 10.71 11.27
CA GLU A 179 19.37 11.36 10.55
C GLU A 179 18.79 12.20 9.39
N GLU A 180 19.51 13.25 8.97
CA GLU A 180 19.11 14.10 7.85
C GLU A 180 19.98 13.90 6.60
N ASP A 181 21.20 13.43 6.79
CA ASP A 181 22.16 13.15 5.73
C ASP A 181 21.93 11.75 5.13
N TYR A 182 21.87 11.65 3.79
CA TYR A 182 21.54 10.40 3.11
C TYR A 182 22.52 9.26 3.40
N GLU A 183 23.81 9.55 3.49
CA GLU A 183 24.81 8.52 3.76
C GLU A 183 24.65 8.00 5.20
N LYS A 184 24.40 8.91 6.15
CA LYS A 184 24.13 8.53 7.54
C LYS A 184 22.82 7.76 7.69
N ILE A 185 21.74 8.17 6.98
CA ILE A 185 20.48 7.42 6.93
C ILE A 185 20.76 5.97 6.53
N ILE A 186 21.46 5.76 5.40
CA ILE A 186 21.76 4.42 4.90
C ILE A 186 22.61 3.63 5.89
N GLN A 187 23.66 4.24 6.48
CA GLN A 187 24.53 3.58 7.44
C GLN A 187 23.76 3.18 8.70
N THR A 188 22.96 4.10 9.25
CA THR A 188 22.17 3.87 10.46
C THR A 188 21.12 2.75 10.21
N LEU A 189 20.40 2.80 9.09
CA LEU A 189 19.41 1.77 8.78
C LEU A 189 20.05 0.40 8.56
N LYS A 190 21.21 0.32 7.89
CA LYS A 190 21.97 -0.94 7.74
C LYS A 190 22.51 -1.52 9.04
N GLN A 191 22.76 -0.69 10.06
CA GLN A 191 23.23 -1.17 11.36
C GLN A 191 22.07 -1.57 12.28
N LYS A 192 20.92 -0.93 12.09
CA LYS A 192 19.76 -1.11 12.96
C LYS A 192 18.87 -2.27 12.49
N TYR A 193 18.83 -2.51 11.20
CA TYR A 193 18.00 -3.49 10.53
C TYR A 193 18.84 -4.38 9.58
#